data_72c1365b156a5ddc6e4e7a8fd1253b70
#
_entry.id   72c1365b156a5ddc6e4e7a8fd1253b70
#
_cell.length_a   1.000
_cell.length_b   1.000
_cell.length_c   1.000
_cell.angle_alpha   90.00
_cell.angle_beta   90.00
_cell.angle_gamma   90.00
#
_symmetry.space_group_name_H-M   'P 1'
#
loop_
_entity.id
_entity.type
_entity.pdbx_description
1 polymer ?
#
loop_
_entity_poly.entity_id
_entity_poly.type
_entity_poly.pdbx_seq_one_letter_code
_entity_poly.pdbx_strand_id
1 'polypeptide(L)'
;KLVLSKIGSIRIFKHREVVGKIKTCTIKKDNLGQWYAILVTEIEDVPEIDPKTAIGVDVGLKSLVTLSTGEAIEYPKYYVQAEKKLAVAQRSLSRKKKGSANRRKAKAKVAKIHQRVQNLRDEFLHQVSRKLVDSADIVVFENLNISGMLKNHHLAKHIQDHSWGKLIQFTQSKAAKAGKIVELVDARYTSQKCSQCGIIVPKTLADRIHRCPNCGLEM
;
A
#
# COMPACT_ATOMS: atom_id res chain seq x y z
N LYS A 1 23.07 19.77 7.96
CA LYS A 1 22.42 20.27 9.17
C LYS A 1 21.06 20.85 8.82
N LEU A 2 20.11 20.77 9.73
CA LEU A 2 18.80 21.41 9.65
C LEU A 2 18.79 22.59 10.63
N VAL A 3 18.49 23.79 10.15
CA VAL A 3 18.39 24.96 11.02
C VAL A 3 16.91 25.23 11.27
N LEU A 4 16.52 25.20 12.54
CA LEU A 4 15.16 25.47 12.97
C LEU A 4 15.11 26.79 13.75
N SER A 5 14.10 27.61 13.45
CA SER A 5 13.87 28.86 14.20
C SER A 5 13.73 28.55 15.69
N LYS A 6 14.33 29.36 16.57
CA LYS A 6 14.33 29.25 18.04
C LYS A 6 15.02 28.01 18.64
N ILE A 7 15.39 27.00 17.82
CA ILE A 7 16.06 25.79 18.28
C ILE A 7 17.54 25.78 17.86
N GLY A 8 17.84 26.42 16.72
CA GLY A 8 19.18 26.45 16.16
C GLY A 8 19.49 25.31 15.21
N SER A 9 20.76 24.96 15.09
CA SER A 9 21.26 23.99 14.12
C SER A 9 21.27 22.57 14.67
N ILE A 10 20.55 21.66 14.02
CA ILE A 10 20.45 20.24 14.41
C ILE A 10 21.15 19.39 13.36
N ARG A 11 21.94 18.41 13.85
CA ARG A 11 22.52 17.41 12.96
C ARG A 11 21.46 16.42 12.50
N ILE A 12 21.31 16.28 11.18
CA ILE A 12 20.40 15.28 10.58
C ILE A 12 21.21 14.31 9.71
N PHE A 13 20.70 13.10 9.60
CA PHE A 13 21.17 12.13 8.63
C PHE A 13 20.36 12.30 7.32
N LYS A 14 21.05 12.78 6.28
CA LYS A 14 20.48 12.97 4.95
C LYS A 14 20.77 11.72 4.12
N HIS A 15 19.76 10.88 3.90
CA HIS A 15 19.90 9.61 3.19
C HIS A 15 19.61 9.71 1.68
N ARG A 16 19.08 10.84 1.22
CA ARG A 16 18.84 11.15 -0.20
C ARG A 16 18.91 12.66 -0.43
N GLU A 17 19.14 13.08 -1.66
CA GLU A 17 19.06 14.47 -2.02
C GLU A 17 17.63 15.01 -1.95
N VAL A 18 17.52 16.29 -1.62
CA VAL A 18 16.25 17.02 -1.61
C VAL A 18 16.15 17.75 -2.93
N VAL A 19 15.22 17.30 -3.78
CA VAL A 19 14.97 17.90 -5.08
C VAL A 19 13.85 18.94 -4.94
N GLY A 20 13.96 20.07 -5.63
CA GLY A 20 12.98 21.14 -5.64
C GLY A 20 13.09 22.11 -4.47
N LYS A 21 12.16 23.08 -4.42
CA LYS A 21 12.08 24.10 -3.38
C LYS A 21 11.35 23.59 -2.15
N ILE A 22 12.01 23.60 -0.99
CA ILE A 22 11.38 23.21 0.27
C ILE A 22 10.28 24.21 0.63
N LYS A 23 9.05 23.73 0.78
CA LYS A 23 7.88 24.51 1.22
C LYS A 23 7.63 24.36 2.72
N THR A 24 7.65 23.14 3.23
CA THR A 24 7.44 22.88 4.65
C THR A 24 8.41 21.84 5.20
N CYS A 25 8.72 21.97 6.49
CA CYS A 25 9.49 20.99 7.25
C CYS A 25 8.70 20.60 8.50
N THR A 26 8.30 19.35 8.59
CA THR A 26 7.61 18.81 9.77
C THR A 26 8.55 17.96 10.58
N ILE A 27 8.69 18.25 11.87
CA ILE A 27 9.47 17.42 12.80
C ILE A 27 8.54 16.45 13.51
N LYS A 28 8.80 15.17 13.35
CA LYS A 28 7.99 14.08 13.91
C LYS A 28 8.82 13.14 14.75
N LYS A 29 8.31 12.81 15.94
CA LYS A 29 8.85 11.74 16.79
C LYS A 29 7.99 10.48 16.64
N ASP A 30 8.61 9.34 16.39
CA ASP A 30 7.91 8.06 16.32
C ASP A 30 7.67 7.44 17.71
N ASN A 31 6.97 6.29 17.72
CA ASN A 31 6.68 5.54 18.95
C ASN A 31 7.91 4.87 19.58
N LEU A 32 9.04 4.85 18.89
CA LEU A 32 10.34 4.35 19.40
C LEU A 32 11.24 5.48 19.90
N GLY A 33 10.78 6.73 19.79
CA GLY A 33 11.53 7.92 20.21
C GLY A 33 12.50 8.44 19.15
N GLN A 34 12.47 7.92 17.93
CA GLN A 34 13.28 8.41 16.82
C GLN A 34 12.64 9.66 16.22
N TRP A 35 13.48 10.64 15.85
CA TRP A 35 13.06 11.89 15.27
C TRP A 35 13.29 11.91 13.76
N TYR A 36 12.33 12.45 13.04
CA TYR A 36 12.35 12.59 11.59
C TYR A 36 12.07 14.03 11.20
N ALA A 37 12.80 14.51 10.20
CA ALA A 37 12.45 15.73 9.47
C ALA A 37 11.76 15.31 8.16
N ILE A 38 10.50 15.68 8.00
CA ILE A 38 9.70 15.44 6.80
C ILE A 38 9.70 16.74 6.01
N LEU A 39 10.29 16.71 4.83
CA LEU A 39 10.38 17.87 3.94
C LEU A 39 9.36 17.70 2.81
N VAL A 40 8.50 18.71 2.63
CA VAL A 40 7.63 18.83 1.46
C VAL A 40 8.31 19.78 0.50
N THR A 41 8.52 19.33 -0.72
CA THR A 41 9.18 20.12 -1.77
C THR A 41 8.22 20.33 -2.93
N GLU A 42 8.31 21.51 -3.53
CA GLU A 42 7.71 21.81 -4.83
C GLU A 42 8.73 21.43 -5.91
N ILE A 43 8.31 20.61 -6.83
CA ILE A 43 9.08 20.22 -8.02
C ILE A 43 8.30 20.68 -9.25
N GLU A 44 8.98 20.86 -10.35
CA GLU A 44 8.33 21.11 -11.64
C GLU A 44 7.46 19.91 -12.03
N ASP A 45 6.32 20.19 -12.64
CA ASP A 45 5.45 19.13 -13.14
C ASP A 45 6.14 18.37 -14.27
N VAL A 46 6.06 17.05 -14.20
CA VAL A 46 6.54 16.19 -15.26
C VAL A 46 5.43 16.14 -16.33
N PRO A 47 5.71 16.50 -17.60
CA PRO A 47 4.68 16.42 -18.63
C PRO A 47 4.21 14.98 -18.79
N GLU A 48 2.91 14.81 -19.03
CA GLU A 48 2.34 13.50 -19.33
C GLU A 48 2.91 12.97 -20.65
N ILE A 49 3.25 11.69 -20.66
CA ILE A 49 3.67 11.01 -21.88
C ILE A 49 2.43 10.67 -22.73
N ASP A 50 2.61 10.51 -24.05
CA ASP A 50 1.58 9.93 -24.92
C ASP A 50 1.48 8.41 -24.62
N PRO A 51 0.38 7.93 -23.97
CA PRO A 51 0.33 6.55 -23.47
C PRO A 51 0.11 5.56 -24.62
N LYS A 52 0.95 4.54 -24.69
CA LYS A 52 0.87 3.49 -25.71
C LYS A 52 0.49 2.12 -25.13
N THR A 53 0.69 1.94 -23.82
CA THR A 53 0.47 0.66 -23.17
C THR A 53 -0.40 0.83 -21.93
N ALA A 54 -1.30 -0.14 -21.68
CA ALA A 54 -2.15 -0.16 -20.49
C ALA A 54 -2.12 -1.54 -19.84
N ILE A 55 -2.21 -1.56 -18.49
CA ILE A 55 -2.30 -2.78 -17.71
C ILE A 55 -3.42 -2.67 -16.66
N GLY A 56 -4.29 -3.68 -16.62
CA GLY A 56 -5.29 -3.84 -15.57
C GLY A 56 -4.71 -4.55 -14.35
N VAL A 57 -5.07 -4.10 -13.18
CA VAL A 57 -4.58 -4.61 -11.88
C VAL A 57 -5.77 -4.93 -10.99
N ASP A 58 -6.03 -6.22 -10.78
CA ASP A 58 -7.00 -6.71 -9.79
C ASP A 58 -6.28 -6.96 -8.46
N VAL A 59 -6.79 -6.38 -7.36
CA VAL A 59 -6.24 -6.57 -6.02
C VAL A 59 -7.02 -7.63 -5.25
N GLY A 60 -6.33 -8.63 -4.71
CA GLY A 60 -6.96 -9.79 -4.09
C GLY A 60 -6.33 -10.21 -2.76
N LEU A 61 -6.98 -11.18 -2.10
CA LEU A 61 -6.49 -11.80 -0.85
C LEU A 61 -5.63 -13.04 -1.10
N LYS A 62 -5.81 -13.73 -2.20
CA LYS A 62 -4.98 -14.87 -2.59
C LYS A 62 -3.64 -14.38 -3.10
N SER A 63 -3.66 -13.51 -4.08
CA SER A 63 -2.51 -12.75 -4.57
C SER A 63 -2.71 -11.28 -4.21
N LEU A 64 -1.63 -10.52 -3.99
CA LEU A 64 -1.75 -9.07 -3.75
C LEU A 64 -2.37 -8.39 -4.95
N VAL A 65 -1.86 -8.73 -6.12
CA VAL A 65 -2.37 -8.27 -7.42
C VAL A 65 -2.34 -9.41 -8.44
N THR A 66 -3.31 -9.37 -9.35
CA THR A 66 -3.32 -10.15 -10.59
C THR A 66 -3.39 -9.16 -11.74
N LEU A 67 -2.49 -9.29 -12.70
CA LEU A 67 -2.39 -8.38 -13.85
C LEU A 67 -3.21 -8.91 -15.02
N SER A 68 -3.67 -8.02 -15.91
CA SER A 68 -4.36 -8.41 -17.15
C SER A 68 -3.51 -9.28 -18.07
N THR A 69 -2.19 -9.34 -17.87
CA THR A 69 -1.26 -10.25 -18.56
C THR A 69 -1.31 -11.69 -18.02
N GLY A 70 -2.05 -11.96 -16.94
CA GLY A 70 -2.09 -13.24 -16.24
C GLY A 70 -1.02 -13.39 -15.14
N GLU A 71 -0.10 -12.46 -15.01
CA GLU A 71 0.89 -12.50 -13.94
C GLU A 71 0.22 -12.22 -12.58
N ALA A 72 0.53 -13.03 -11.57
CA ALA A 72 0.07 -12.84 -10.21
C ALA A 72 1.26 -12.59 -9.27
N ILE A 73 1.14 -11.57 -8.40
CA ILE A 73 2.14 -11.27 -7.37
C ILE A 73 1.56 -11.62 -6.01
N GLU A 74 2.15 -12.61 -5.36
CA GLU A 74 1.74 -13.06 -4.04
C GLU A 74 2.20 -12.09 -2.95
N TYR A 75 1.40 -12.00 -1.87
CA TYR A 75 1.75 -11.20 -0.69
C TYR A 75 2.36 -12.08 0.40
N PRO A 76 3.54 -11.72 0.96
CA PRO A 76 4.25 -12.53 1.95
C PRO A 76 3.58 -12.62 3.34
N LYS A 77 2.43 -11.96 3.58
CA LYS A 77 1.64 -12.02 4.82
C LYS A 77 2.45 -11.67 6.08
N TYR A 78 3.18 -10.58 6.05
CA TYR A 78 4.12 -10.16 7.10
C TYR A 78 3.51 -10.05 8.49
N TYR A 79 2.27 -9.59 8.60
CA TYR A 79 1.57 -9.51 9.88
C TYR A 79 1.30 -10.90 10.45
N VAL A 80 0.81 -11.83 9.63
CA VAL A 80 0.52 -13.22 10.04
C VAL A 80 1.80 -13.90 10.55
N GLN A 81 2.92 -13.71 9.86
CA GLN A 81 4.21 -14.24 10.30
C GLN A 81 4.66 -13.67 11.66
N ALA A 82 4.33 -12.40 11.93
CA ALA A 82 4.70 -11.74 13.18
C ALA A 82 3.69 -11.97 14.32
N GLU A 83 2.48 -12.48 14.05
CA GLU A 83 1.33 -12.52 14.97
C GLU A 83 1.65 -13.24 16.28
N LYS A 84 2.25 -14.42 16.23
CA LYS A 84 2.64 -15.18 17.43
C LYS A 84 3.62 -14.40 18.31
N LYS A 85 4.64 -13.79 17.69
CA LYS A 85 5.65 -12.98 18.38
C LYS A 85 5.04 -11.72 18.99
N LEU A 86 4.12 -11.09 18.28
CA LEU A 86 3.39 -9.92 18.73
C LEU A 86 2.50 -10.26 19.94
N ALA A 87 1.74 -11.35 19.89
CA ALA A 87 0.89 -11.81 20.98
C ALA A 87 1.69 -12.09 22.28
N VAL A 88 2.87 -12.70 22.17
CA VAL A 88 3.77 -12.91 23.34
C VAL A 88 4.25 -11.58 23.90
N ALA A 89 4.66 -10.63 23.05
CA ALA A 89 5.11 -9.33 23.48
C ALA A 89 4.00 -8.50 24.13
N GLN A 90 2.79 -8.55 23.60
CA GLN A 90 1.60 -7.88 24.14
C GLN A 90 1.21 -8.46 25.51
N ARG A 91 1.17 -9.79 25.67
CA ARG A 91 0.95 -10.45 26.97
C ARG A 91 2.01 -10.06 28.00
N SER A 92 3.28 -9.97 27.60
CA SER A 92 4.35 -9.49 28.47
C SER A 92 4.11 -8.02 28.89
N LEU A 93 3.68 -7.15 27.97
CA LEU A 93 3.36 -5.76 28.23
C LEU A 93 2.18 -5.61 29.20
N SER A 94 1.09 -6.39 29.01
CA SER A 94 -0.11 -6.30 29.85
C SER A 94 0.17 -6.65 31.31
N ARG A 95 1.09 -7.58 31.58
CA ARG A 95 1.46 -8.02 32.94
C ARG A 95 2.38 -7.01 33.68
N LYS A 96 2.85 -5.93 33.03
CA LYS A 96 3.74 -4.95 33.67
C LYS A 96 2.96 -3.82 34.31
N LYS A 97 3.41 -3.40 35.52
CA LYS A 97 2.82 -2.27 36.26
C LYS A 97 2.83 -0.99 35.40
N LYS A 98 1.69 -0.30 35.31
CA LYS A 98 1.58 1.00 34.61
C LYS A 98 2.60 1.99 35.18
N GLY A 99 3.24 2.78 34.34
CA GLY A 99 4.27 3.77 34.73
C GLY A 99 5.68 3.20 34.95
N SER A 100 5.88 1.88 35.14
CA SER A 100 7.18 1.29 35.44
C SER A 100 8.16 1.35 34.24
N ALA A 101 9.47 1.37 34.54
CA ALA A 101 10.53 1.27 33.54
C ALA A 101 10.42 -0.02 32.71
N ASN A 102 10.07 -1.14 33.36
CA ASN A 102 9.87 -2.43 32.69
C ASN A 102 8.70 -2.40 31.71
N ARG A 103 7.61 -1.65 32.01
CA ARG A 103 6.51 -1.45 31.09
C ARG A 103 6.93 -0.62 29.86
N ARG A 104 7.76 0.41 30.06
CA ARG A 104 8.33 1.22 28.97
C ARG A 104 9.16 0.35 28.02
N LYS A 105 10.04 -0.51 28.57
CA LYS A 105 10.83 -1.47 27.78
C LYS A 105 9.94 -2.45 27.00
N ALA A 106 8.90 -3.01 27.64
CA ALA A 106 7.96 -3.92 26.99
C ALA A 106 7.15 -3.21 25.89
N LYS A 107 6.69 -1.95 26.12
CA LYS A 107 6.03 -1.14 25.10
C LYS A 107 6.92 -0.91 23.88
N ALA A 108 8.18 -0.57 24.09
CA ALA A 108 9.15 -0.40 23.01
C ALA A 108 9.36 -1.71 22.21
N LYS A 109 9.35 -2.88 22.86
CA LYS A 109 9.43 -4.18 22.18
C LYS A 109 8.23 -4.43 21.27
N VAL A 110 7.01 -4.17 21.74
CA VAL A 110 5.79 -4.26 20.93
C VAL A 110 5.86 -3.29 19.75
N ALA A 111 6.23 -2.02 19.99
CA ALA A 111 6.37 -1.01 18.95
C ALA A 111 7.40 -1.40 17.87
N LYS A 112 8.54 -1.99 18.27
CA LYS A 112 9.55 -2.50 17.31
C LYS A 112 9.02 -3.59 16.40
N ILE A 113 8.18 -4.51 16.93
CA ILE A 113 7.59 -5.57 16.11
C ILE A 113 6.63 -4.96 15.08
N HIS A 114 5.74 -4.06 15.50
CA HIS A 114 4.83 -3.36 14.59
C HIS A 114 5.59 -2.56 13.52
N GLN A 115 6.62 -1.82 13.91
CA GLN A 115 7.44 -1.05 12.97
C GLN A 115 8.11 -1.96 11.94
N ARG A 116 8.66 -3.12 12.38
CA ARG A 116 9.26 -4.08 11.44
C ARG A 116 8.25 -4.60 10.42
N VAL A 117 7.05 -4.97 10.86
CA VAL A 117 5.97 -5.42 9.95
C VAL A 117 5.60 -4.32 8.98
N GLN A 118 5.45 -3.07 9.46
CA GLN A 118 5.15 -1.93 8.61
C GLN A 118 6.25 -1.68 7.58
N ASN A 119 7.51 -1.69 7.99
CA ASN A 119 8.64 -1.44 7.08
C ASN A 119 8.74 -2.50 5.98
N LEU A 120 8.58 -3.79 6.34
CA LEU A 120 8.59 -4.88 5.36
C LEU A 120 7.43 -4.77 4.38
N ARG A 121 6.24 -4.40 4.87
CA ARG A 121 5.07 -4.14 4.04
C ARG A 121 5.32 -2.98 3.07
N ASP A 122 5.80 -1.87 3.59
CA ASP A 122 6.04 -0.67 2.80
C ASP A 122 7.10 -0.90 1.73
N GLU A 123 8.18 -1.60 2.09
CA GLU A 123 9.23 -2.01 1.13
C GLU A 123 8.65 -2.86 0.00
N PHE A 124 7.88 -3.89 0.35
CA PHE A 124 7.26 -4.75 -0.66
C PHE A 124 6.30 -3.98 -1.56
N LEU A 125 5.44 -3.12 -1.00
CA LEU A 125 4.53 -2.29 -1.77
C LEU A 125 5.27 -1.28 -2.67
N HIS A 126 6.41 -0.77 -2.22
CA HIS A 126 7.27 0.08 -3.06
C HIS A 126 7.84 -0.69 -4.25
N GLN A 127 8.28 -1.94 -4.07
CA GLN A 127 8.77 -2.78 -5.17
C GLN A 127 7.65 -3.10 -6.15
N VAL A 128 6.48 -3.55 -5.66
CA VAL A 128 5.33 -3.87 -6.53
C VAL A 128 4.86 -2.63 -7.28
N SER A 129 4.66 -1.49 -6.61
CA SER A 129 4.22 -0.26 -7.28
C SER A 129 5.24 0.27 -8.29
N ARG A 130 6.55 0.02 -8.09
CA ARG A 130 7.57 0.33 -9.09
C ARG A 130 7.42 -0.57 -10.31
N LYS A 131 7.29 -1.88 -10.10
CA LYS A 131 7.08 -2.86 -11.17
C LYS A 131 5.85 -2.52 -12.01
N LEU A 132 4.72 -2.13 -11.37
CA LEU A 132 3.50 -1.73 -12.09
C LEU A 132 3.73 -0.50 -12.98
N VAL A 133 4.37 0.54 -12.45
CA VAL A 133 4.66 1.77 -13.22
C VAL A 133 5.66 1.51 -14.35
N ASP A 134 6.61 0.60 -14.15
CA ASP A 134 7.60 0.28 -15.17
C ASP A 134 7.01 -0.62 -16.29
N SER A 135 5.91 -1.35 -16.01
CA SER A 135 5.32 -2.31 -16.97
C SER A 135 4.38 -1.68 -18.00
N ALA A 136 3.78 -0.50 -17.74
CA ALA A 136 2.84 0.15 -18.65
C ALA A 136 2.81 1.66 -18.45
N ASP A 137 2.21 2.38 -19.41
CA ASP A 137 2.03 3.83 -19.36
C ASP A 137 0.74 4.21 -18.60
N ILE A 138 -0.29 3.36 -18.70
CA ILE A 138 -1.52 3.46 -17.94
C ILE A 138 -1.66 2.24 -17.02
N VAL A 139 -1.83 2.47 -15.72
CA VAL A 139 -2.11 1.43 -14.73
C VAL A 139 -3.55 1.61 -14.25
N VAL A 140 -4.40 0.61 -14.46
CA VAL A 140 -5.83 0.67 -14.16
C VAL A 140 -6.13 -0.20 -12.94
N PHE A 141 -6.69 0.38 -11.89
CA PHE A 141 -7.17 -0.34 -10.71
C PHE A 141 -8.69 -0.25 -10.60
N GLU A 142 -9.30 -1.21 -9.91
CA GLU A 142 -10.68 -1.07 -9.45
C GLU A 142 -10.78 -0.07 -8.27
N ASN A 143 -11.78 0.80 -8.33
CA ASN A 143 -12.11 1.73 -7.24
C ASN A 143 -12.89 1.01 -6.14
N LEU A 144 -12.18 0.21 -5.33
CA LEU A 144 -12.78 -0.59 -4.26
C LEU A 144 -13.10 0.25 -3.02
N ASN A 145 -14.28 0.03 -2.44
CA ASN A 145 -14.62 0.58 -1.12
C ASN A 145 -13.91 -0.20 0.00
N ILE A 146 -12.60 0.00 0.13
CA ILE A 146 -11.76 -0.69 1.12
C ILE A 146 -12.27 -0.45 2.55
N SER A 147 -12.74 0.76 2.86
CA SER A 147 -13.27 1.09 4.19
C SER A 147 -14.54 0.30 4.53
N GLY A 148 -15.40 0.08 3.55
CA GLY A 148 -16.57 -0.80 3.66
C GLY A 148 -16.17 -2.26 3.86
N MET A 149 -15.19 -2.74 3.12
CA MET A 149 -14.70 -4.11 3.21
C MET A 149 -14.05 -4.41 4.58
N LEU A 150 -13.42 -3.43 5.23
CA LEU A 150 -12.83 -3.56 6.56
C LEU A 150 -13.87 -3.77 7.68
N LYS A 151 -15.16 -3.53 7.43
CA LYS A 151 -16.24 -3.83 8.38
C LYS A 151 -16.50 -5.34 8.51
N ASN A 152 -16.07 -6.14 7.54
CA ASN A 152 -16.14 -7.60 7.62
C ASN A 152 -15.01 -8.14 8.51
N HIS A 153 -15.34 -8.51 9.75
CA HIS A 153 -14.38 -8.98 10.75
C HIS A 153 -13.55 -10.19 10.32
N HIS A 154 -14.08 -11.06 9.46
CA HIS A 154 -13.36 -12.24 8.98
C HIS A 154 -12.25 -11.89 7.98
N LEU A 155 -12.43 -10.82 7.21
CA LEU A 155 -11.49 -10.40 6.17
C LEU A 155 -10.63 -9.19 6.56
N ALA A 156 -11.08 -8.39 7.51
CA ALA A 156 -10.47 -7.11 7.90
C ALA A 156 -8.96 -7.23 8.18
N LYS A 157 -8.54 -8.27 8.92
CA LYS A 157 -7.12 -8.52 9.23
C LYS A 157 -6.29 -8.70 7.96
N HIS A 158 -6.78 -9.47 7.01
CA HIS A 158 -6.08 -9.75 5.75
C HIS A 158 -6.08 -8.55 4.83
N ILE A 159 -7.22 -7.87 4.67
CA ILE A 159 -7.34 -6.64 3.85
C ILE A 159 -6.40 -5.57 4.38
N GLN A 160 -6.35 -5.38 5.71
CA GLN A 160 -5.45 -4.42 6.34
C GLN A 160 -3.98 -4.81 6.17
N ASP A 161 -3.65 -6.10 6.20
CA ASP A 161 -2.29 -6.58 5.99
C ASP A 161 -1.83 -6.35 4.55
N HIS A 162 -2.68 -6.58 3.55
CA HIS A 162 -2.37 -6.34 2.13
C HIS A 162 -2.21 -4.86 1.79
N SER A 163 -2.89 -3.97 2.52
CA SER A 163 -2.76 -2.49 2.39
C SER A 163 -2.97 -1.97 0.95
N TRP A 164 -4.01 -2.44 0.25
CA TRP A 164 -4.32 -2.08 -1.14
C TRP A 164 -4.37 -0.58 -1.40
N GLY A 165 -5.03 0.18 -0.52
CA GLY A 165 -5.07 1.65 -0.67
C GLY A 165 -3.67 2.29 -0.69
N LYS A 166 -2.72 1.72 0.07
CA LYS A 166 -1.33 2.20 0.08
C LYS A 166 -0.58 1.82 -1.18
N LEU A 167 -0.85 0.63 -1.74
CA LEU A 167 -0.32 0.22 -3.04
C LEU A 167 -0.75 1.19 -4.13
N ILE A 168 -2.06 1.48 -4.22
CA ILE A 168 -2.62 2.43 -5.19
C ILE A 168 -1.94 3.81 -5.03
N GLN A 169 -1.88 4.33 -3.80
CA GLN A 169 -1.25 5.62 -3.51
C GLN A 169 0.23 5.66 -3.93
N PHE A 170 1.00 4.59 -3.67
CA PHE A 170 2.39 4.50 -4.09
C PHE A 170 2.53 4.43 -5.61
N THR A 171 1.63 3.73 -6.29
CA THR A 171 1.60 3.64 -7.75
C THR A 171 1.29 5.00 -8.35
N GLN A 172 0.24 5.70 -7.86
CA GLN A 172 -0.11 7.06 -8.29
C GLN A 172 1.05 8.04 -8.12
N SER A 173 1.70 8.04 -6.94
CA SER A 173 2.83 8.94 -6.69
C SER A 173 4.04 8.67 -7.58
N LYS A 174 4.28 7.42 -7.97
CA LYS A 174 5.38 7.06 -8.87
C LYS A 174 5.03 7.33 -10.32
N ALA A 175 3.79 7.04 -10.73
CA ALA A 175 3.29 7.31 -12.07
C ALA A 175 3.35 8.81 -12.38
N ALA A 176 2.84 9.66 -11.49
CA ALA A 176 2.91 11.12 -11.64
C ALA A 176 4.36 11.62 -11.83
N LYS A 177 5.34 11.04 -11.11
CA LYS A 177 6.76 11.37 -11.28
C LYS A 177 7.38 10.86 -12.56
N ALA A 178 6.73 9.92 -13.24
CA ALA A 178 7.16 9.35 -14.51
C ALA A 178 6.36 9.89 -15.71
N GLY A 179 5.45 10.85 -15.50
CA GLY A 179 4.52 11.34 -16.53
C GLY A 179 3.49 10.31 -16.97
N LYS A 180 3.28 9.24 -16.17
CA LYS A 180 2.38 8.12 -16.46
C LYS A 180 1.05 8.26 -15.72
N ILE A 181 0.04 7.52 -16.16
CA ILE A 181 -1.34 7.65 -15.71
C ILE A 181 -1.73 6.47 -14.81
N VAL A 182 -2.48 6.76 -13.75
CA VAL A 182 -3.18 5.73 -12.94
C VAL A 182 -4.66 6.05 -12.93
N GLU A 183 -5.45 5.12 -13.44
CA GLU A 183 -6.90 5.23 -13.49
C GLU A 183 -7.57 4.33 -12.45
N LEU A 184 -8.69 4.81 -11.89
CA LEU A 184 -9.56 4.05 -11.01
C LEU A 184 -10.91 3.86 -11.70
N VAL A 185 -11.22 2.61 -12.07
CA VAL A 185 -12.49 2.26 -12.73
C VAL A 185 -13.53 1.82 -11.72
N ASP A 186 -14.81 2.02 -12.03
CA ASP A 186 -15.90 1.57 -11.15
C ASP A 186 -15.86 0.05 -11.02
N ALA A 187 -15.80 -0.43 -9.78
CA ALA A 187 -15.76 -1.86 -9.45
C ALA A 187 -17.10 -2.59 -9.66
N ARG A 188 -18.18 -1.87 -10.00
CA ARG A 188 -19.49 -2.48 -10.19
C ARG A 188 -19.51 -3.35 -11.45
N TYR A 189 -19.93 -4.59 -11.27
CA TYR A 189 -20.08 -5.57 -12.34
C TYR A 189 -18.80 -5.95 -13.10
N THR A 190 -17.61 -5.51 -12.69
CA THR A 190 -16.35 -5.83 -13.38
C THR A 190 -16.13 -7.34 -13.50
N SER A 191 -16.43 -8.11 -12.44
CA SER A 191 -16.37 -9.58 -12.46
C SER A 191 -17.53 -10.27 -13.18
N GLN A 192 -18.61 -9.55 -13.47
CA GLN A 192 -19.82 -10.11 -14.10
C GLN A 192 -19.96 -9.71 -15.57
N LYS A 193 -19.40 -8.58 -15.98
CA LYS A 193 -19.46 -8.08 -17.35
C LYS A 193 -18.49 -8.84 -18.24
N CYS A 194 -18.99 -9.43 -19.31
CA CYS A 194 -18.15 -10.09 -20.31
C CYS A 194 -17.23 -9.08 -21.01
N SER A 195 -15.93 -9.33 -21.00
CA SER A 195 -14.94 -8.45 -21.63
C SER A 195 -15.06 -8.39 -23.16
N GLN A 196 -15.62 -9.43 -23.78
CA GLN A 196 -15.78 -9.50 -25.24
C GLN A 196 -17.08 -8.90 -25.73
N CYS A 197 -18.23 -9.22 -25.13
CA CYS A 197 -19.53 -8.80 -25.66
C CYS A 197 -20.29 -7.83 -24.73
N GLY A 198 -19.77 -7.50 -23.55
CA GLY A 198 -20.34 -6.54 -22.63
C GLY A 198 -21.56 -7.00 -21.84
N ILE A 199 -22.09 -8.22 -22.07
CA ILE A 199 -23.27 -8.72 -21.37
C ILE A 199 -22.92 -9.00 -19.90
N ILE A 200 -23.89 -8.79 -19.00
CA ILE A 200 -23.73 -9.09 -17.59
C ILE A 200 -24.15 -10.55 -17.36
N VAL A 201 -23.22 -11.37 -16.88
CA VAL A 201 -23.43 -12.76 -16.50
C VAL A 201 -23.46 -12.83 -14.96
N PRO A 202 -24.61 -13.15 -14.34
CA PRO A 202 -24.68 -13.28 -12.90
C PRO A 202 -23.67 -14.31 -12.37
N LYS A 203 -22.89 -13.92 -11.38
CA LYS A 203 -21.87 -14.75 -10.73
C LYS A 203 -21.96 -14.64 -9.22
N THR A 204 -21.64 -15.72 -8.54
CA THR A 204 -21.40 -15.72 -7.10
C THR A 204 -19.91 -15.55 -6.80
N LEU A 205 -19.56 -15.29 -5.54
CA LEU A 205 -18.16 -15.20 -5.11
C LEU A 205 -17.39 -16.53 -5.21
N ALA A 206 -18.10 -17.65 -5.38
CA ALA A 206 -17.52 -18.97 -5.56
C ALA A 206 -17.11 -19.22 -7.03
N ASP A 207 -17.75 -18.54 -7.98
CA ASP A 207 -17.50 -18.72 -9.40
C ASP A 207 -16.20 -18.03 -9.82
N ARG A 208 -15.17 -18.85 -10.10
CA ARG A 208 -13.83 -18.38 -10.46
C ARG A 208 -13.63 -18.23 -11.97
N ILE A 209 -14.44 -18.92 -12.76
CA ILE A 209 -14.35 -18.90 -14.22
C ILE A 209 -15.51 -18.11 -14.77
N HIS A 210 -15.23 -17.19 -15.68
CA HIS A 210 -16.25 -16.48 -16.43
C HIS A 210 -16.63 -17.30 -17.68
N ARG A 211 -17.88 -17.73 -17.77
CA ARG A 211 -18.43 -18.41 -18.94
C ARG A 211 -19.57 -17.55 -19.50
N CYS A 212 -19.33 -16.94 -20.64
CA CYS A 212 -20.32 -16.08 -21.27
C CYS A 212 -21.29 -16.91 -22.13
N PRO A 213 -22.60 -16.94 -21.80
CA PRO A 213 -23.56 -17.70 -22.58
C PRO A 213 -23.85 -17.06 -23.96
N ASN A 214 -23.49 -15.78 -24.15
CA ASN A 214 -23.78 -15.06 -25.38
C ASN A 214 -22.66 -15.19 -26.44
N CYS A 215 -21.40 -15.11 -26.04
CA CYS A 215 -20.28 -15.15 -27.00
C CYS A 215 -19.34 -16.33 -26.82
N GLY A 216 -19.61 -17.21 -25.83
CA GLY A 216 -18.79 -18.41 -25.58
C GLY A 216 -17.44 -18.13 -24.89
N LEU A 217 -17.14 -16.87 -24.51
CA LEU A 217 -15.89 -16.55 -23.83
C LEU A 217 -15.80 -17.31 -22.50
N GLU A 218 -14.68 -18.02 -22.32
CA GLU A 218 -14.30 -18.65 -21.05
C GLU A 218 -12.98 -18.06 -20.56
N MET A 219 -12.98 -17.51 -19.33
CA MET A 219 -11.83 -16.83 -18.74
C MET A 219 -11.77 -17.05 -17.21
#